data_3040558b1773b18af58f162acff29966
#
_entry.id   3040558b1773b18af58f162acff29966
#
_cell.length_a   1.000
_cell.length_b   1.000
_cell.length_c   1.000
_cell.angle_alpha   90.00
_cell.angle_beta   90.00
_cell.angle_gamma   90.00
#
_symmetry.space_group_name_H-M   'P 1'
#
loop_
_entity.id
_entity.type
_entity.pdbx_description
1 polymer ?
#
loop_
_entity_poly.entity_id
_entity_poly.type
_entity_poly.pdbx_seq_one_letter_code
_entity_poly.pdbx_strand_id
1 'polypeptide(L)'
;MKVVFELSGEHPSLSPSEVIHCLKSEGVSYRYMDIFGSFLLVNIEGRADIKKVSQRLALSHLIDIYLFSTKPYLRHLLKKARKTKVDIEGSFRVRCENRSNKKLRSIDLEKKLGGIYADKHDVNLTNPDTEIRLLLSEELWFVGKKLFEVNRSQYEKRKANFRPFFLPISMHPRLARCMVNLSEVKAREKLLDPFCGTGGILIEAGLIGAEVMGSDIERWIAEGCKKNLRYYGIKGFEIENVDVGEIDIFGKVDAVVTDFPYGRASTTKKEPIEKLYKRAFLSISNVLKNRRKLVCAIPSIELIKIGCDYMDLVEVHPFRVHGNLTRYICIFTK
;
A
#
# COMPACT_ATOMS: atom_id res chain seq x y z
N MET A 1 21.82 0.83 4.41
CA MET A 1 21.16 2.02 5.01
C MET A 1 19.93 1.56 5.81
N LYS A 2 19.73 2.09 7.03
CA LYS A 2 18.50 1.80 7.79
C LYS A 2 17.49 2.92 7.57
N VAL A 3 16.22 2.55 7.35
CA VAL A 3 15.11 3.47 7.18
C VAL A 3 13.95 3.08 8.09
N VAL A 4 13.16 4.07 8.50
CA VAL A 4 11.94 3.87 9.28
C VAL A 4 10.77 4.33 8.43
N PHE A 5 9.80 3.45 8.22
CA PHE A 5 8.52 3.78 7.60
C PHE A 5 7.50 4.08 8.70
N GLU A 6 6.89 5.25 8.66
CA GLU A 6 5.74 5.57 9.48
C GLU A 6 4.47 5.05 8.78
N LEU A 7 3.92 3.96 9.30
CA LEU A 7 2.73 3.29 8.78
C LEU A 7 1.46 4.04 9.19
N SER A 8 0.38 3.91 8.42
CA SER A 8 -0.90 4.59 8.70
C SER A 8 -1.56 4.14 10.02
N GLY A 9 -1.25 2.95 10.49
CA GLY A 9 -1.88 2.37 11.68
C GLY A 9 -3.33 1.88 11.48
N GLU A 10 -3.96 2.21 10.35
CA GLU A 10 -5.34 1.80 10.04
C GLU A 10 -5.46 0.26 9.87
N HIS A 11 -4.40 -0.37 9.39
CA HIS A 11 -4.37 -1.82 9.06
C HIS A 11 -3.05 -2.43 9.51
N PRO A 12 -3.01 -3.03 10.71
CA PRO A 12 -1.75 -3.48 11.32
C PRO A 12 -0.93 -4.46 10.50
N SER A 13 -1.56 -5.40 9.79
CA SER A 13 -0.86 -6.39 8.96
C SER A 13 -0.66 -5.93 7.51
N LEU A 14 -1.61 -5.18 6.96
CA LEU A 14 -1.60 -4.80 5.54
C LEU A 14 -0.56 -3.71 5.25
N SER A 15 -0.41 -2.71 6.14
CA SER A 15 0.54 -1.61 5.93
C SER A 15 2.00 -2.06 5.86
N PRO A 16 2.51 -2.90 6.78
CA PRO A 16 3.87 -3.42 6.66
C PRO A 16 4.04 -4.35 5.44
N SER A 17 3.04 -5.18 5.12
CA SER A 17 3.06 -6.04 3.93
C SER A 17 3.17 -5.20 2.65
N GLU A 18 2.41 -4.08 2.53
CA GLU A 18 2.54 -3.16 1.40
C GLU A 18 3.98 -2.66 1.21
N VAL A 19 4.64 -2.23 2.30
CA VAL A 19 6.04 -1.75 2.22
C VAL A 19 6.96 -2.83 1.67
N ILE A 20 6.83 -4.08 2.18
CA ILE A 20 7.64 -5.21 1.76
C ILE A 20 7.48 -5.50 0.26
N HIS A 21 6.22 -5.56 -0.20
CA HIS A 21 5.93 -5.83 -1.61
C HIS A 21 6.36 -4.67 -2.52
N CYS A 22 6.27 -3.41 -2.05
CA CYS A 22 6.84 -2.27 -2.78
C CYS A 22 8.38 -2.35 -2.88
N LEU A 23 9.08 -2.72 -1.82
CA LEU A 23 10.54 -2.91 -1.87
C LEU A 23 10.91 -3.99 -2.91
N LYS A 24 10.22 -5.13 -2.90
CA LYS A 24 10.44 -6.22 -3.86
C LYS A 24 10.16 -5.79 -5.30
N SER A 25 9.03 -5.11 -5.54
CA SER A 25 8.65 -4.68 -6.89
C SER A 25 9.63 -3.66 -7.48
N GLU A 26 10.23 -2.80 -6.63
CA GLU A 26 11.26 -1.83 -7.05
C GLU A 26 12.69 -2.40 -7.00
N GLY A 27 12.84 -3.71 -6.77
CA GLY A 27 14.14 -4.39 -6.75
C GLY A 27 15.05 -3.95 -5.61
N VAL A 28 14.48 -3.47 -4.51
CA VAL A 28 15.21 -3.03 -3.33
C VAL A 28 15.53 -4.23 -2.44
N SER A 29 16.80 -4.58 -2.31
CA SER A 29 17.26 -5.62 -1.39
C SER A 29 17.24 -5.13 0.05
N TYR A 30 16.76 -5.95 0.96
CA TYR A 30 16.75 -5.66 2.40
C TYR A 30 17.04 -6.94 3.19
N ARG A 31 17.69 -6.78 4.37
CA ARG A 31 18.11 -7.93 5.18
C ARG A 31 17.21 -8.19 6.37
N TYR A 32 16.76 -7.15 7.02
CA TYR A 32 16.08 -7.26 8.30
C TYR A 32 15.00 -6.22 8.45
N MET A 33 13.93 -6.59 9.13
CA MET A 33 12.80 -5.73 9.45
C MET A 33 12.30 -6.00 10.85
N ASP A 34 11.87 -4.93 11.50
CA ASP A 34 11.25 -5.00 12.81
C ASP A 34 10.10 -4.00 12.90
N ILE A 35 9.03 -4.37 13.57
CA ILE A 35 7.82 -3.56 13.71
C ILE A 35 7.68 -3.13 15.16
N PHE A 36 7.54 -1.82 15.38
CA PHE A 36 7.34 -1.21 16.69
C PHE A 36 6.07 -0.32 16.63
N GLY A 37 4.91 -0.93 16.88
CA GLY A 37 3.63 -0.27 16.71
C GLY A 37 3.40 0.15 15.25
N SER A 38 3.32 1.46 14.99
CA SER A 38 3.14 2.01 13.63
C SER A 38 4.46 2.32 12.91
N PHE A 39 5.60 1.84 13.41
CA PHE A 39 6.91 2.09 12.79
C PHE A 39 7.55 0.79 12.33
N LEU A 40 7.88 0.71 11.04
CA LEU A 40 8.60 -0.40 10.44
C LEU A 40 10.05 0.01 10.18
N LEU A 41 11.00 -0.61 10.89
CA LEU A 41 12.43 -0.43 10.66
C LEU A 41 12.93 -1.44 9.63
N VAL A 42 13.56 -0.95 8.55
CA VAL A 42 14.09 -1.80 7.48
C VAL A 42 15.58 -1.52 7.29
N ASN A 43 16.39 -2.57 7.21
CA ASN A 43 17.80 -2.46 6.82
C ASN A 43 17.93 -2.73 5.31
N ILE A 44 18.10 -1.67 4.52
CA ILE A 44 18.24 -1.71 3.07
C ILE A 44 19.69 -1.98 2.69
N GLU A 45 19.90 -2.90 1.77
CA GLU A 45 21.22 -3.26 1.22
C GLU A 45 21.46 -2.56 -0.12
N GLY A 46 22.74 -2.18 -0.35
CA GLY A 46 23.15 -1.55 -1.60
C GLY A 46 22.56 -0.16 -1.85
N ARG A 47 22.57 0.24 -3.12
CA ARG A 47 21.92 1.46 -3.60
C ARG A 47 20.47 1.17 -3.94
N ALA A 48 19.53 1.89 -3.32
CA ALA A 48 18.10 1.71 -3.54
C ALA A 48 17.44 3.05 -3.85
N ASP A 49 16.51 3.04 -4.80
CA ASP A 49 15.70 4.20 -5.12
C ASP A 49 14.43 4.22 -4.24
N ILE A 50 14.63 4.64 -2.98
CA ILE A 50 13.53 4.75 -2.02
C ILE A 50 12.47 5.78 -2.46
N LYS A 51 12.83 6.71 -3.35
CA LYS A 51 11.87 7.66 -3.93
C LYS A 51 10.78 6.93 -4.72
N LYS A 52 11.13 5.94 -5.53
CA LYS A 52 10.15 5.12 -6.26
C LYS A 52 9.24 4.37 -5.31
N VAL A 53 9.79 3.77 -4.25
CA VAL A 53 9.00 3.12 -3.20
C VAL A 53 8.02 4.11 -2.58
N SER A 54 8.47 5.33 -2.19
CA SER A 54 7.59 6.35 -1.58
C SER A 54 6.43 6.78 -2.49
N GLN A 55 6.64 6.80 -3.81
CA GLN A 55 5.62 7.16 -4.79
C GLN A 55 4.53 6.09 -4.99
N ARG A 56 4.85 4.84 -4.65
CA ARG A 56 3.89 3.72 -4.73
C ARG A 56 3.03 3.57 -3.49
N LEU A 57 3.59 3.84 -2.31
CA LEU A 57 2.95 3.60 -1.02
C LEU A 57 1.60 4.32 -0.86
N ALA A 58 0.63 3.64 -0.27
CA ALA A 58 -0.69 4.15 0.05
C ALA A 58 -0.99 4.16 1.56
N LEU A 59 -0.42 3.21 2.30
CA LEU A 59 -0.68 2.99 3.73
C LEU A 59 0.50 3.39 4.63
N SER A 60 1.36 4.28 4.15
CA SER A 60 2.43 4.91 4.93
C SER A 60 2.30 6.43 4.90
N HIS A 61 2.87 7.13 5.89
CA HIS A 61 2.89 8.60 5.97
C HIS A 61 4.23 9.17 5.50
N LEU A 62 5.31 8.65 6.07
CA LEU A 62 6.65 9.19 5.92
C LEU A 62 7.69 8.07 5.91
N ILE A 63 8.84 8.38 5.34
CA ILE A 63 10.04 7.54 5.34
C ILE A 63 11.17 8.37 5.89
N ASP A 64 11.83 7.89 6.94
CA ASP A 64 12.94 8.56 7.59
C ASP A 64 14.23 7.74 7.47
N ILE A 65 15.37 8.40 7.28
CA ILE A 65 16.66 7.76 7.51
C ILE A 65 16.81 7.54 9.01
N TYR A 66 16.99 6.29 9.44
CA TYR A 66 17.24 5.97 10.84
C TYR A 66 18.59 6.52 11.30
N LEU A 67 18.58 7.30 12.37
CA LEU A 67 19.78 7.79 13.02
C LEU A 67 20.13 6.97 14.26
N PHE A 68 19.21 6.87 15.20
CA PHE A 68 19.34 6.03 16.40
C PHE A 68 17.99 5.76 17.06
N SER A 69 17.97 4.79 17.98
CA SER A 69 16.81 4.52 18.85
C SER A 69 17.22 4.41 20.30
N THR A 70 16.26 4.60 21.19
CA THR A 70 16.46 4.51 22.64
C THR A 70 15.28 3.85 23.34
N LYS A 71 15.47 3.38 24.55
CA LYS A 71 14.35 3.09 25.46
C LYS A 71 13.49 4.34 25.65
N PRO A 72 12.15 4.22 25.90
CA PRO A 72 11.18 5.32 25.88
C PRO A 72 11.26 6.20 27.14
N TYR A 73 12.42 6.80 27.36
CA TYR A 73 12.70 7.72 28.46
C TYR A 73 13.52 8.93 28.00
N LEU A 74 13.10 10.12 28.37
CA LEU A 74 13.74 11.38 27.98
C LEU A 74 15.25 11.40 28.29
N ARG A 75 15.66 10.94 29.48
CA ARG A 75 17.07 10.87 29.87
C ARG A 75 17.94 10.06 28.89
N HIS A 76 17.39 8.95 28.36
CA HIS A 76 18.09 8.09 27.40
C HIS A 76 18.17 8.77 26.03
N LEU A 77 17.06 9.40 25.61
CA LEU A 77 17.01 10.18 24.37
C LEU A 77 18.11 11.25 24.36
N LEU A 78 18.14 12.13 25.36
CA LEU A 78 19.08 13.26 25.44
C LEU A 78 20.54 12.78 25.57
N LYS A 79 20.78 11.72 26.37
CA LYS A 79 22.12 11.12 26.51
C LYS A 79 22.62 10.59 25.18
N LYS A 80 21.77 9.90 24.40
CA LYS A 80 22.16 9.31 23.11
C LYS A 80 22.28 10.37 22.04
N ALA A 81 21.40 11.36 21.97
CA ALA A 81 21.44 12.46 21.02
C ALA A 81 22.77 13.25 21.10
N ARG A 82 23.26 13.55 22.34
CA ARG A 82 24.56 14.23 22.53
C ARG A 82 25.77 13.41 22.03
N LYS A 83 25.63 12.07 21.98
CA LYS A 83 26.72 11.17 21.56
C LYS A 83 26.64 10.80 20.07
N THR A 84 25.51 11.02 19.44
CA THR A 84 25.31 10.66 18.04
C THR A 84 25.54 11.86 17.14
N LYS A 85 26.52 11.75 16.25
CA LYS A 85 26.71 12.77 15.21
C LYS A 85 25.55 12.69 14.24
N VAL A 86 24.83 13.77 14.07
CA VAL A 86 23.73 13.91 13.11
C VAL A 86 24.19 14.89 12.03
N ASP A 87 24.06 14.47 10.79
CA ASP A 87 24.38 15.28 9.63
C ASP A 87 23.16 16.17 9.31
N ILE A 88 23.26 17.44 9.71
CA ILE A 88 22.26 18.48 9.48
C ILE A 88 22.80 19.43 8.42
N GLU A 89 22.12 19.50 7.31
CA GLU A 89 22.40 20.42 6.22
C GLU A 89 21.55 21.68 6.41
N GLY A 90 22.17 22.86 6.39
CA GLY A 90 21.49 24.14 6.52
C GLY A 90 20.74 24.31 7.85
N SER A 91 19.57 24.91 7.77
CA SER A 91 18.67 25.10 8.89
C SER A 91 17.88 23.84 9.22
N PHE A 92 17.45 23.69 10.47
CA PHE A 92 16.69 22.50 10.89
C PHE A 92 15.49 22.78 11.77
N ARG A 93 14.63 21.77 11.86
CA ARG A 93 13.62 21.67 12.91
C ARG A 93 13.54 20.25 13.46
N VAL A 94 12.98 20.09 14.65
CA VAL A 94 12.57 18.81 15.21
C VAL A 94 11.05 18.69 15.16
N ARG A 95 10.53 17.53 14.76
CA ARG A 95 9.11 17.17 14.86
C ARG A 95 8.97 15.85 15.61
N CYS A 96 7.99 15.82 16.52
CA CYS A 96 7.71 14.64 17.33
C CYS A 96 6.36 14.04 16.94
N GLU A 97 6.39 12.79 16.50
CA GLU A 97 5.21 11.99 16.24
C GLU A 97 5.00 10.97 17.37
N ASN A 98 3.93 11.14 18.13
CA ASN A 98 3.62 10.26 19.25
C ASN A 98 2.53 9.24 18.86
N ARG A 99 2.94 8.00 18.63
CA ARG A 99 2.07 6.83 18.38
C ARG A 99 1.99 5.90 19.60
N SER A 100 2.49 6.35 20.76
CA SER A 100 2.34 5.63 22.02
C SER A 100 1.08 6.06 22.76
N ASN A 101 0.62 5.23 23.71
CA ASN A 101 -0.49 5.59 24.61
C ASN A 101 -0.10 6.57 25.70
N LYS A 102 1.17 6.98 25.76
CA LYS A 102 1.67 7.92 26.78
C LYS A 102 1.27 9.34 26.47
N LYS A 103 0.70 10.02 27.45
CA LYS A 103 0.38 11.45 27.35
C LYS A 103 1.65 12.31 27.51
N LEU A 104 2.41 12.43 26.42
CA LEU A 104 3.62 13.24 26.35
C LEU A 104 3.34 14.50 25.53
N ARG A 105 3.86 15.64 25.97
CA ARG A 105 3.78 16.90 25.22
C ARG A 105 4.89 16.90 24.15
N SER A 106 4.51 16.64 22.90
CA SER A 106 5.45 16.57 21.77
C SER A 106 6.33 17.82 21.67
N ILE A 107 5.76 19.01 21.87
CA ILE A 107 6.50 20.28 21.80
C ILE A 107 7.65 20.38 22.80
N ASP A 108 7.50 19.81 24.01
CA ASP A 108 8.54 19.84 25.04
C ASP A 108 9.70 18.89 24.65
N LEU A 109 9.38 17.77 24.01
CA LEU A 109 10.38 16.83 23.50
C LEU A 109 11.12 17.41 22.29
N GLU A 110 10.39 18.08 21.38
CA GLU A 110 10.97 18.80 20.23
C GLU A 110 11.97 19.86 20.70
N LYS A 111 11.58 20.72 21.67
CA LYS A 111 12.46 21.75 22.23
C LYS A 111 13.72 21.16 22.88
N LYS A 112 13.55 20.10 23.68
CA LYS A 112 14.68 19.48 24.39
C LYS A 112 15.64 18.77 23.44
N LEU A 113 15.13 18.08 22.43
CA LEU A 113 15.96 17.42 21.43
C LEU A 113 16.61 18.47 20.50
N GLY A 114 15.83 19.47 20.05
CA GLY A 114 16.31 20.54 19.18
C GLY A 114 17.42 21.37 19.84
N GLY A 115 17.28 21.66 21.13
CA GLY A 115 18.32 22.39 21.87
C GLY A 115 19.71 21.72 21.88
N ILE A 116 19.79 20.41 21.67
CA ILE A 116 21.10 19.71 21.54
C ILE A 116 21.82 20.09 20.24
N TYR A 117 21.08 20.39 19.17
CA TYR A 117 21.63 20.68 17.86
C TYR A 117 21.69 22.16 17.54
N ALA A 118 20.92 23.01 18.26
CA ALA A 118 20.83 24.45 18.06
C ALA A 118 22.15 25.21 18.31
N ASP A 119 23.04 24.65 19.13
CA ASP A 119 24.38 25.25 19.35
C ASP A 119 25.24 25.28 18.08
N LYS A 120 24.91 24.46 17.08
CA LYS A 120 25.76 24.29 15.87
C LYS A 120 24.99 24.53 14.56
N HIS A 121 23.67 24.63 14.60
CA HIS A 121 22.83 24.73 13.42
C HIS A 121 21.69 25.72 13.66
N ASP A 122 21.32 26.47 12.64
CA ASP A 122 20.22 27.42 12.68
C ASP A 122 18.86 26.72 12.77
N VAL A 123 17.98 27.24 13.58
CA VAL A 123 16.60 26.70 13.76
C VAL A 123 15.64 27.45 12.85
N ASN A 124 14.95 26.69 11.96
CA ASN A 124 13.88 27.22 11.12
C ASN A 124 12.64 26.32 11.25
N LEU A 125 11.63 26.80 11.98
CA LEU A 125 10.43 26.01 12.29
C LEU A 125 9.45 25.92 11.11
N THR A 126 9.55 26.82 10.14
CA THR A 126 8.58 26.94 9.03
C THR A 126 9.06 26.21 7.79
N ASN A 127 10.26 26.53 7.33
CA ASN A 127 10.84 25.96 6.11
C ASN A 127 12.30 25.53 6.34
N PRO A 128 12.54 24.43 7.10
CA PRO A 128 13.88 23.94 7.36
C PRO A 128 14.45 23.20 6.15
N ASP A 129 15.77 23.23 6.01
CA ASP A 129 16.49 22.40 5.05
C ASP A 129 16.55 20.93 5.51
N THR A 130 16.64 20.72 6.83
CA THR A 130 16.67 19.39 7.46
C THR A 130 15.55 19.26 8.48
N GLU A 131 14.74 18.18 8.38
CA GLU A 131 13.77 17.84 9.41
C GLU A 131 14.21 16.59 10.18
N ILE A 132 14.51 16.78 11.48
CA ILE A 132 14.77 15.68 12.42
C ILE A 132 13.45 15.24 13.01
N ARG A 133 13.19 13.94 12.98
CA ARG A 133 11.95 13.36 13.49
C ARG A 133 12.20 12.51 14.72
N LEU A 134 11.39 12.74 15.75
CA LEU A 134 11.33 11.91 16.95
C LEU A 134 10.04 11.09 16.91
N LEU A 135 10.15 9.78 16.75
CA LEU A 135 9.04 8.85 16.60
C LEU A 135 8.88 8.04 17.87
N LEU A 136 7.73 8.15 18.54
CA LEU A 136 7.48 7.51 19.83
C LEU A 136 6.58 6.30 19.68
N SER A 137 7.10 5.10 19.96
CA SER A 137 6.30 3.90 20.19
C SER A 137 6.32 3.51 21.67
N GLU A 138 5.58 2.47 22.04
CA GLU A 138 5.58 1.95 23.42
C GLU A 138 6.94 1.37 23.83
N GLU A 139 7.63 0.72 22.90
CA GLU A 139 8.83 -0.07 23.15
C GLU A 139 10.11 0.72 22.94
N LEU A 140 10.17 1.52 21.86
CA LEU A 140 11.34 2.29 21.46
C LEU A 140 10.96 3.69 20.97
N TRP A 141 11.85 4.64 21.21
CA TRP A 141 11.83 5.95 20.57
C TRP A 141 12.90 5.98 19.49
N PHE A 142 12.50 6.39 18.29
CA PHE A 142 13.39 6.52 17.15
C PHE A 142 13.70 7.99 16.88
N VAL A 143 14.92 8.27 16.47
CA VAL A 143 15.29 9.55 15.88
C VAL A 143 15.72 9.29 14.44
N GLY A 144 15.12 10.00 13.51
CA GLY A 144 15.38 9.92 12.08
C GLY A 144 15.52 11.29 11.44
N LYS A 145 16.04 11.30 10.21
CA LYS A 145 16.04 12.46 9.31
C LYS A 145 14.99 12.18 8.22
N LYS A 146 14.02 13.07 8.05
CA LYS A 146 12.98 12.94 7.03
C LYS A 146 13.61 12.75 5.66
N LEU A 147 13.20 11.71 4.95
CA LEU A 147 13.67 11.41 3.61
C LEU A 147 12.58 11.70 2.57
N PHE A 148 11.40 11.08 2.73
CA PHE A 148 10.27 11.27 1.83
C PHE A 148 8.95 11.32 2.59
N GLU A 149 8.03 12.11 2.06
CA GLU A 149 6.63 12.12 2.46
C GLU A 149 5.78 11.41 1.41
N VAL A 150 4.89 10.54 1.84
CA VAL A 150 3.95 9.83 0.95
C VAL A 150 2.78 10.77 0.66
N ASN A 151 2.57 11.10 -0.60
CA ASN A 151 1.46 11.96 -1.02
C ASN A 151 0.11 11.22 -0.93
N ARG A 152 -0.45 11.15 0.26
CA ARG A 152 -1.74 10.47 0.50
C ARG A 152 -2.94 11.26 -0.03
N SER A 153 -2.84 12.58 -0.16
CA SER A 153 -3.93 13.45 -0.64
C SER A 153 -4.33 13.13 -2.09
N GLN A 154 -3.42 12.59 -2.89
CA GLN A 154 -3.71 12.17 -4.26
C GLN A 154 -4.84 11.12 -4.35
N TYR A 155 -4.97 10.25 -3.35
CA TYR A 155 -5.99 9.21 -3.32
C TYR A 155 -7.39 9.78 -3.07
N GLU A 156 -7.49 10.84 -2.27
CA GLU A 156 -8.76 11.53 -2.01
C GLU A 156 -9.34 12.12 -3.29
N LYS A 157 -8.48 12.65 -4.17
CA LYS A 157 -8.86 13.24 -5.47
C LYS A 157 -9.32 12.20 -6.49
N ARG A 158 -9.07 10.90 -6.25
CA ARG A 158 -9.44 9.79 -7.14
C ARG A 158 -10.59 8.94 -6.62
N LYS A 159 -11.25 9.34 -5.52
CA LYS A 159 -12.45 8.66 -5.02
C LYS A 159 -13.50 8.51 -6.11
N ALA A 160 -14.34 7.50 -5.98
CA ALA A 160 -15.33 7.13 -6.99
C ALA A 160 -16.24 8.30 -7.42
N ASN A 161 -16.68 9.13 -6.46
CA ASN A 161 -17.55 10.29 -6.71
C ASN A 161 -16.91 11.40 -7.56
N PHE A 162 -15.58 11.37 -7.76
CA PHE A 162 -14.88 12.31 -8.65
C PHE A 162 -14.60 11.74 -10.04
N ARG A 163 -15.03 10.51 -10.31
CA ARG A 163 -14.86 9.85 -11.61
C ARG A 163 -16.01 10.17 -12.54
N PRO A 164 -15.77 10.28 -13.87
CA PRO A 164 -16.84 10.49 -14.87
C PRO A 164 -17.93 9.42 -14.82
N PHE A 165 -17.56 8.20 -14.43
CA PHE A 165 -18.47 7.10 -14.20
C PHE A 165 -18.19 6.46 -12.84
N PHE A 166 -19.21 6.38 -11.98
CA PHE A 166 -19.04 5.78 -10.66
C PHE A 166 -20.25 4.92 -10.26
N LEU A 167 -19.98 3.98 -9.37
CA LEU A 167 -20.98 3.20 -8.65
C LEU A 167 -20.75 3.37 -7.14
N PRO A 168 -21.80 3.38 -6.30
CA PRO A 168 -21.68 3.59 -4.85
C PRO A 168 -20.77 2.58 -4.15
N ILE A 169 -20.61 1.39 -4.72
CA ILE A 169 -19.86 0.26 -4.14
C ILE A 169 -18.44 0.19 -4.73
N SER A 170 -17.76 1.32 -4.84
CA SER A 170 -16.39 1.34 -5.37
C SER A 170 -15.35 1.31 -4.25
N MET A 171 -14.30 0.51 -4.43
CA MET A 171 -13.18 0.44 -3.51
C MET A 171 -12.47 1.79 -3.38
N HIS A 172 -12.03 2.14 -2.15
CA HIS A 172 -11.25 3.36 -1.93
C HIS A 172 -9.88 3.27 -2.64
N PRO A 173 -9.41 4.34 -3.31
CA PRO A 173 -8.16 4.31 -4.10
C PRO A 173 -6.92 3.88 -3.32
N ARG A 174 -6.80 4.23 -2.01
CA ARG A 174 -5.69 3.76 -1.17
C ARG A 174 -5.66 2.24 -1.04
N LEU A 175 -6.83 1.60 -0.86
CA LEU A 175 -6.90 0.15 -0.77
C LEU A 175 -6.61 -0.50 -2.13
N ALA A 176 -7.18 0.05 -3.20
CA ALA A 176 -6.90 -0.41 -4.56
C ALA A 176 -5.40 -0.35 -4.88
N ARG A 177 -4.72 0.78 -4.55
CA ARG A 177 -3.27 0.93 -4.71
C ARG A 177 -2.49 -0.06 -3.85
N CYS A 178 -2.90 -0.27 -2.61
CA CYS A 178 -2.28 -1.25 -1.74
C CYS A 178 -2.37 -2.65 -2.36
N MET A 179 -3.55 -3.08 -2.84
CA MET A 179 -3.71 -4.37 -3.50
C MET A 179 -2.84 -4.50 -4.77
N VAL A 180 -2.73 -3.45 -5.57
CA VAL A 180 -1.81 -3.40 -6.71
C VAL A 180 -0.35 -3.54 -6.24
N ASN A 181 0.05 -2.90 -5.16
CA ASN A 181 1.40 -3.02 -4.60
C ASN A 181 1.70 -4.44 -4.11
N LEU A 182 0.73 -5.10 -3.45
CA LEU A 182 0.87 -6.48 -2.97
C LEU A 182 1.09 -7.48 -4.11
N SER A 183 0.61 -7.19 -5.32
CA SER A 183 0.83 -8.06 -6.49
C SER A 183 2.26 -8.02 -7.04
N GLU A 184 3.08 -7.06 -6.58
CA GLU A 184 4.44 -6.81 -7.05
C GLU A 184 4.54 -6.48 -8.55
N VAL A 185 3.43 -6.13 -9.20
CA VAL A 185 3.43 -5.73 -10.61
C VAL A 185 4.31 -4.50 -10.83
N LYS A 186 5.07 -4.51 -11.92
CA LYS A 186 5.97 -3.41 -12.32
C LYS A 186 5.41 -2.63 -13.50
N ALA A 187 6.01 -1.48 -13.78
CA ALA A 187 5.73 -0.75 -15.01
C ALA A 187 5.98 -1.64 -16.24
N ARG A 188 5.07 -1.58 -17.22
CA ARG A 188 5.04 -2.36 -18.45
C ARG A 188 4.76 -3.86 -18.26
N GLU A 189 4.47 -4.32 -17.05
CA GLU A 189 3.94 -5.66 -16.83
C GLU A 189 2.41 -5.64 -16.94
N LYS A 190 1.83 -6.77 -17.35
CA LYS A 190 0.39 -6.95 -17.57
C LYS A 190 -0.34 -7.24 -16.27
N LEU A 191 -1.32 -6.40 -15.92
CA LEU A 191 -2.22 -6.62 -14.79
C LEU A 191 -3.66 -6.78 -15.28
N LEU A 192 -4.30 -7.86 -14.86
CA LEU A 192 -5.71 -8.16 -15.17
C LEU A 192 -6.60 -7.98 -13.92
N ASP A 193 -7.74 -7.33 -14.10
CA ASP A 193 -8.87 -7.33 -13.17
C ASP A 193 -10.10 -7.96 -13.84
N PRO A 194 -10.41 -9.25 -13.58
CA PRO A 194 -11.53 -9.94 -14.24
C PRO A 194 -12.92 -9.55 -13.71
N PHE A 195 -13.00 -8.70 -12.70
CA PHE A 195 -14.23 -8.11 -12.18
C PHE A 195 -14.06 -6.60 -12.04
N CYS A 196 -13.64 -5.94 -13.13
CA CYS A 196 -13.07 -4.60 -13.09
C CYS A 196 -14.03 -3.49 -12.61
N GLY A 197 -15.34 -3.70 -12.70
CA GLY A 197 -16.31 -2.72 -12.29
C GLY A 197 -16.04 -1.34 -12.91
N THR A 198 -15.97 -0.30 -12.07
CA THR A 198 -15.67 1.07 -12.52
C THR A 198 -14.18 1.34 -12.81
N GLY A 199 -13.32 0.32 -12.74
CA GLY A 199 -11.89 0.40 -13.03
C GLY A 199 -11.03 0.93 -11.89
N GLY A 200 -11.51 0.87 -10.65
CA GLY A 200 -10.78 1.44 -9.50
C GLY A 200 -9.37 0.87 -9.31
N ILE A 201 -9.20 -0.44 -9.42
CA ILE A 201 -7.91 -1.13 -9.35
C ILE A 201 -7.06 -0.82 -10.59
N LEU A 202 -7.66 -0.88 -11.77
CA LEU A 202 -6.97 -0.63 -13.04
C LEU A 202 -6.44 0.80 -13.15
N ILE A 203 -7.15 1.81 -12.62
CA ILE A 203 -6.64 3.18 -12.54
C ILE A 203 -5.35 3.22 -11.72
N GLU A 204 -5.33 2.61 -10.55
CA GLU A 204 -4.16 2.62 -9.67
C GLU A 204 -2.99 1.83 -10.27
N ALA A 205 -3.24 0.75 -10.99
CA ALA A 205 -2.24 -0.01 -11.73
C ALA A 205 -1.67 0.77 -12.92
N GLY A 206 -2.53 1.38 -13.73
CA GLY A 206 -2.12 2.21 -14.87
C GLY A 206 -1.29 3.43 -14.45
N LEU A 207 -1.62 4.05 -13.30
CA LEU A 207 -0.86 5.19 -12.76
C LEU A 207 0.56 4.85 -12.29
N ILE A 208 0.87 3.58 -12.05
CA ILE A 208 2.26 3.11 -11.81
C ILE A 208 2.93 2.59 -13.09
N GLY A 209 2.25 2.71 -14.24
CA GLY A 209 2.78 2.33 -15.55
C GLY A 209 2.58 0.87 -15.94
N ALA A 210 1.74 0.11 -15.26
CA ALA A 210 1.36 -1.24 -15.68
C ALA A 210 0.47 -1.19 -16.94
N GLU A 211 0.56 -2.23 -17.78
CA GLU A 211 -0.39 -2.47 -18.86
C GLU A 211 -1.65 -3.10 -18.27
N VAL A 212 -2.79 -2.42 -18.37
CA VAL A 212 -4.00 -2.82 -17.66
C VAL A 212 -5.00 -3.48 -18.59
N MET A 213 -5.53 -4.61 -18.12
CA MET A 213 -6.54 -5.43 -18.77
C MET A 213 -7.68 -5.66 -17.79
N GLY A 214 -8.90 -5.75 -18.26
CA GLY A 214 -10.02 -6.02 -17.39
C GLY A 214 -11.26 -6.50 -18.12
N SER A 215 -12.13 -7.15 -17.38
CA SER A 215 -13.43 -7.57 -17.86
C SER A 215 -14.55 -7.27 -16.86
N ASP A 216 -15.74 -7.06 -17.38
CA ASP A 216 -16.98 -7.03 -16.61
C ASP A 216 -18.09 -7.65 -17.44
N ILE A 217 -18.94 -8.43 -16.80
CA ILE A 217 -20.04 -9.11 -17.47
C ILE A 217 -21.15 -8.14 -17.96
N GLU A 218 -21.19 -6.95 -17.35
CA GLU A 218 -22.14 -5.91 -17.70
C GLU A 218 -21.50 -4.91 -18.68
N ARG A 219 -21.96 -4.90 -19.94
CA ARG A 219 -21.40 -4.05 -21.00
C ARG A 219 -21.33 -2.56 -20.63
N TRP A 220 -22.35 -2.04 -19.96
CA TRP A 220 -22.38 -0.62 -19.59
C TRP A 220 -21.35 -0.28 -18.51
N ILE A 221 -21.01 -1.24 -17.65
CA ILE A 221 -19.95 -1.11 -16.63
C ILE A 221 -18.57 -1.11 -17.31
N ALA A 222 -18.33 -2.06 -18.23
CA ALA A 222 -17.09 -2.11 -19.00
C ALA A 222 -16.84 -0.80 -19.79
N GLU A 223 -17.87 -0.25 -20.44
CA GLU A 223 -17.79 1.07 -21.10
C GLU A 223 -17.56 2.22 -20.12
N GLY A 224 -18.15 2.16 -18.93
CA GLY A 224 -17.89 3.12 -17.84
C GLY A 224 -16.43 3.04 -17.34
N CYS A 225 -15.88 1.85 -17.23
CA CYS A 225 -14.46 1.62 -16.91
C CYS A 225 -13.54 2.29 -17.95
N LYS A 226 -13.79 2.07 -19.25
CA LYS A 226 -13.04 2.71 -20.34
C LYS A 226 -13.06 4.24 -20.25
N LYS A 227 -14.22 4.85 -19.90
CA LYS A 227 -14.32 6.32 -19.68
C LYS A 227 -13.42 6.77 -18.55
N ASN A 228 -13.41 6.05 -17.43
CA ASN A 228 -12.59 6.39 -16.28
C ASN A 228 -11.09 6.27 -16.58
N LEU A 229 -10.66 5.20 -17.25
CA LEU A 229 -9.25 5.01 -17.64
C LEU A 229 -8.77 6.15 -18.54
N ARG A 230 -9.57 6.54 -19.56
CA ARG A 230 -9.26 7.69 -20.43
C ARG A 230 -9.15 8.99 -19.65
N TYR A 231 -10.06 9.24 -18.71
CA TYR A 231 -10.06 10.44 -17.86
C TYR A 231 -8.77 10.59 -17.04
N TYR A 232 -8.23 9.48 -16.52
CA TYR A 232 -6.95 9.47 -15.81
C TYR A 232 -5.72 9.35 -16.73
N GLY A 233 -5.89 9.45 -18.03
CA GLY A 233 -4.80 9.43 -19.01
C GLY A 233 -4.11 8.08 -19.18
N ILE A 234 -4.74 6.99 -18.72
CA ILE A 234 -4.23 5.63 -18.92
C ILE A 234 -4.38 5.29 -20.41
N LYS A 235 -3.28 4.85 -21.04
CA LYS A 235 -3.22 4.50 -22.46
C LYS A 235 -2.97 3.01 -22.63
N GLY A 236 -3.36 2.46 -23.77
CA GLY A 236 -3.07 1.06 -24.12
C GLY A 236 -3.77 0.04 -23.24
N PHE A 237 -4.92 0.39 -22.64
CA PHE A 237 -5.71 -0.55 -21.86
C PHE A 237 -6.58 -1.43 -22.76
N GLU A 238 -6.89 -2.62 -22.27
CA GLU A 238 -7.77 -3.61 -22.91
C GLU A 238 -8.91 -3.96 -21.94
N ILE A 239 -10.13 -3.55 -22.27
CA ILE A 239 -11.32 -3.81 -21.44
C ILE A 239 -12.38 -4.48 -22.30
N GLU A 240 -12.81 -5.67 -21.88
CA GLU A 240 -13.75 -6.50 -22.63
C GLU A 240 -15.02 -6.78 -21.81
N ASN A 241 -16.12 -6.97 -22.54
CA ASN A 241 -17.38 -7.40 -21.94
C ASN A 241 -17.50 -8.91 -22.06
N VAL A 242 -16.84 -9.63 -21.16
CA VAL A 242 -16.82 -11.09 -21.13
C VAL A 242 -16.98 -11.61 -19.71
N ASP A 243 -17.42 -12.86 -19.60
CA ASP A 243 -17.50 -13.58 -18.32
C ASP A 243 -16.10 -13.98 -17.83
N VAL A 244 -15.92 -14.13 -16.52
CA VAL A 244 -14.66 -14.56 -15.93
C VAL A 244 -14.17 -15.93 -16.46
N GLY A 245 -15.06 -16.76 -16.98
CA GLY A 245 -14.71 -18.03 -17.65
C GLY A 245 -14.01 -17.85 -19.00
N GLU A 246 -14.04 -16.65 -19.58
CA GLU A 246 -13.56 -16.35 -20.94
C GLU A 246 -12.36 -15.38 -20.95
N ILE A 247 -11.69 -15.19 -19.80
CA ILE A 247 -10.56 -14.24 -19.64
C ILE A 247 -9.27 -14.72 -20.29
N ASP A 248 -9.22 -15.93 -20.82
CA ASP A 248 -8.10 -16.46 -21.60
C ASP A 248 -7.82 -15.66 -22.87
N ILE A 249 -8.78 -14.88 -23.37
CA ILE A 249 -8.61 -13.91 -24.46
C ILE A 249 -7.49 -12.91 -24.21
N PHE A 250 -7.20 -12.57 -22.94
CA PHE A 250 -6.10 -11.66 -22.56
C PHE A 250 -4.72 -12.34 -22.58
N GLY A 251 -4.69 -13.67 -22.77
CA GLY A 251 -3.46 -14.46 -22.73
C GLY A 251 -2.84 -14.49 -21.33
N LYS A 252 -1.50 -14.65 -21.29
CA LYS A 252 -0.78 -14.72 -20.00
C LYS A 252 -0.49 -13.34 -19.42
N VAL A 253 -0.78 -13.17 -18.12
CA VAL A 253 -0.59 -11.92 -17.38
C VAL A 253 0.40 -12.06 -16.24
N ASP A 254 1.01 -10.93 -15.84
CA ASP A 254 2.03 -10.87 -14.78
C ASP A 254 1.42 -10.71 -13.37
N ALA A 255 0.20 -10.21 -13.28
CA ALA A 255 -0.52 -10.10 -12.03
C ALA A 255 -2.03 -10.14 -12.27
N VAL A 256 -2.78 -10.64 -11.30
CA VAL A 256 -4.23 -10.46 -11.22
C VAL A 256 -4.56 -9.75 -9.91
N VAL A 257 -5.33 -8.66 -9.98
CA VAL A 257 -5.79 -7.92 -8.80
C VAL A 257 -7.26 -7.63 -8.96
N THR A 258 -8.10 -8.07 -8.00
CA THR A 258 -9.54 -7.98 -8.16
C THR A 258 -10.31 -7.92 -6.84
N ASP A 259 -11.48 -7.32 -6.85
CA ASP A 259 -12.48 -7.37 -5.78
C ASP A 259 -13.59 -8.34 -6.21
N PHE A 260 -13.57 -9.55 -5.65
CA PHE A 260 -14.55 -10.59 -6.01
C PHE A 260 -15.99 -10.16 -5.70
N PRO A 261 -16.99 -10.56 -6.48
CA PRO A 261 -18.39 -10.28 -6.19
C PRO A 261 -18.87 -10.98 -4.90
N TYR A 262 -19.69 -10.28 -4.10
CA TYR A 262 -20.14 -10.73 -2.77
C TYR A 262 -21.54 -11.40 -2.79
N GLY A 263 -22.15 -11.55 -3.95
CA GLY A 263 -23.42 -12.25 -4.14
C GLY A 263 -24.69 -11.46 -3.79
N ARG A 264 -24.64 -10.44 -2.91
CA ARG A 264 -25.83 -9.70 -2.46
C ARG A 264 -26.18 -8.45 -3.26
N ALA A 265 -25.18 -7.83 -3.89
CA ALA A 265 -25.34 -6.58 -4.64
C ALA A 265 -24.68 -6.62 -6.04
N SER A 266 -24.04 -7.72 -6.38
CA SER A 266 -23.43 -7.95 -7.68
C SER A 266 -24.31 -8.88 -8.52
N THR A 267 -24.39 -8.61 -9.80
CA THR A 267 -25.13 -9.43 -10.78
C THR A 267 -24.40 -10.76 -10.98
N THR A 268 -24.66 -11.73 -10.10
CA THR A 268 -24.14 -13.12 -10.27
C THR A 268 -24.95 -13.91 -11.30
N LYS A 269 -25.89 -13.27 -12.03
CA LYS A 269 -26.87 -13.95 -12.93
C LYS A 269 -27.55 -15.16 -12.27
N LYS A 270 -27.77 -15.12 -10.94
CA LYS A 270 -28.34 -16.21 -10.12
C LYS A 270 -27.44 -17.45 -9.99
N GLU A 271 -26.16 -17.39 -10.41
CA GLU A 271 -25.21 -18.46 -10.15
C GLU A 271 -24.86 -18.52 -8.65
N PRO A 272 -24.81 -19.72 -8.02
CA PRO A 272 -24.32 -19.88 -6.67
C PRO A 272 -22.89 -19.34 -6.54
N ILE A 273 -22.63 -18.55 -5.48
CA ILE A 273 -21.35 -17.84 -5.31
C ILE A 273 -20.14 -18.78 -5.31
N GLU A 274 -20.28 -19.95 -4.69
CA GLU A 274 -19.20 -20.95 -4.67
C GLU A 274 -18.84 -21.48 -6.06
N LYS A 275 -19.85 -21.65 -6.94
CA LYS A 275 -19.63 -22.08 -8.32
C LYS A 275 -18.89 -20.99 -9.11
N LEU A 276 -19.30 -19.73 -8.96
CA LEU A 276 -18.60 -18.58 -9.55
C LEU A 276 -17.14 -18.52 -9.12
N TYR A 277 -16.87 -18.70 -7.80
CA TYR A 277 -15.52 -18.65 -7.26
C TYR A 277 -14.65 -19.79 -7.82
N LYS A 278 -15.15 -21.03 -7.88
CA LYS A 278 -14.44 -22.16 -8.48
C LYS A 278 -14.05 -21.87 -9.94
N ARG A 279 -15.00 -21.37 -10.75
CA ARG A 279 -14.73 -20.96 -12.14
C ARG A 279 -13.70 -19.85 -12.22
N ALA A 280 -13.85 -18.81 -11.40
CA ALA A 280 -12.96 -17.66 -11.39
C ALA A 280 -11.53 -18.06 -11.02
N PHE A 281 -11.33 -18.81 -9.94
CA PHE A 281 -10.00 -19.27 -9.54
C PHE A 281 -9.35 -20.16 -10.59
N LEU A 282 -10.12 -21.06 -11.22
CA LEU A 282 -9.63 -21.89 -12.32
C LEU A 282 -9.17 -21.01 -13.51
N SER A 283 -10.00 -20.09 -13.98
CA SER A 283 -9.68 -19.22 -15.12
C SER A 283 -8.49 -18.31 -14.80
N ILE A 284 -8.46 -17.71 -13.59
CA ILE A 284 -7.34 -16.88 -13.14
C ILE A 284 -6.05 -17.69 -13.09
N SER A 285 -6.09 -18.91 -12.53
CA SER A 285 -4.90 -19.77 -12.49
C SER A 285 -4.39 -20.11 -13.89
N ASN A 286 -5.28 -20.24 -14.87
CA ASN A 286 -4.91 -20.52 -16.25
C ASN A 286 -4.19 -19.34 -16.92
N VAL A 287 -4.61 -18.09 -16.69
CA VAL A 287 -4.01 -16.90 -17.32
C VAL A 287 -2.83 -16.35 -16.56
N LEU A 288 -2.73 -16.55 -15.25
CA LEU A 288 -1.62 -16.07 -14.43
C LEU A 288 -0.34 -16.85 -14.76
N LYS A 289 0.77 -16.14 -14.97
CA LYS A 289 2.10 -16.75 -15.15
C LYS A 289 2.58 -17.44 -13.87
N ASN A 290 3.41 -18.47 -14.01
CA ASN A 290 3.99 -19.17 -12.86
C ASN A 290 4.79 -18.23 -11.95
N ARG A 291 4.75 -18.46 -10.62
CA ARG A 291 5.39 -17.65 -9.58
C ARG A 291 4.92 -16.20 -9.55
N ARG A 292 3.77 -15.91 -10.16
CA ARG A 292 3.13 -14.60 -10.11
C ARG A 292 1.94 -14.62 -9.16
N LYS A 293 1.40 -13.48 -8.84
CA LYS A 293 0.44 -13.29 -7.74
C LYS A 293 -0.95 -12.93 -8.22
N LEU A 294 -1.94 -13.54 -7.57
CA LEU A 294 -3.29 -13.05 -7.47
C LEU A 294 -3.43 -12.31 -6.13
N VAL A 295 -3.87 -11.06 -6.16
CA VAL A 295 -4.30 -10.32 -4.97
C VAL A 295 -5.79 -10.06 -5.08
N CYS A 296 -6.56 -10.54 -4.12
CA CYS A 296 -8.01 -10.42 -4.20
C CYS A 296 -8.65 -10.07 -2.85
N ALA A 297 -9.78 -9.36 -2.92
CA ALA A 297 -10.65 -9.12 -1.78
C ALA A 297 -11.79 -10.14 -1.77
N ILE A 298 -11.96 -10.85 -0.66
CA ILE A 298 -12.94 -11.94 -0.50
C ILE A 298 -13.76 -11.71 0.78
N PRO A 299 -15.09 -11.95 0.78
CA PRO A 299 -15.95 -11.62 1.93
C PRO A 299 -15.93 -12.64 3.06
N SER A 300 -15.45 -13.88 2.85
CA SER A 300 -15.45 -14.92 3.88
C SER A 300 -14.30 -15.91 3.77
N ILE A 301 -13.98 -16.55 4.89
CA ILE A 301 -12.91 -17.55 4.98
C ILE A 301 -13.27 -18.81 4.18
N GLU A 302 -14.54 -19.19 4.13
CA GLU A 302 -15.01 -20.35 3.38
C GLU A 302 -14.72 -20.22 1.88
N LEU A 303 -14.89 -19.01 1.34
CA LEU A 303 -14.59 -18.71 -0.05
C LEU A 303 -13.09 -18.62 -0.33
N ILE A 304 -12.26 -18.26 0.68
CA ILE A 304 -10.79 -18.32 0.55
C ILE A 304 -10.32 -19.75 0.33
N LYS A 305 -10.91 -20.73 1.04
CA LYS A 305 -10.56 -22.15 0.91
C LYS A 305 -10.74 -22.67 -0.52
N ILE A 306 -11.72 -22.15 -1.26
CA ILE A 306 -11.90 -22.52 -2.68
C ILE A 306 -10.65 -22.11 -3.49
N GLY A 307 -10.03 -20.97 -3.19
CA GLY A 307 -8.81 -20.54 -3.87
C GLY A 307 -7.62 -21.45 -3.63
N CYS A 308 -7.55 -22.05 -2.43
CA CYS A 308 -6.47 -22.98 -2.06
C CYS A 308 -6.47 -24.29 -2.87
N ASP A 309 -7.57 -24.64 -3.54
CA ASP A 309 -7.64 -25.80 -4.46
C ASP A 309 -6.91 -25.52 -5.78
N TYR A 310 -6.61 -24.25 -6.09
CA TYR A 310 -6.05 -23.83 -7.38
C TYR A 310 -4.69 -23.13 -7.28
N MET A 311 -4.40 -22.50 -6.15
CA MET A 311 -3.18 -21.70 -5.93
C MET A 311 -2.75 -21.72 -4.46
N ASP A 312 -1.47 -21.47 -4.20
CA ASP A 312 -0.93 -21.40 -2.84
C ASP A 312 -1.28 -20.08 -2.17
N LEU A 313 -1.94 -20.13 -1.01
CA LEU A 313 -2.26 -18.96 -0.20
C LEU A 313 -1.00 -18.50 0.56
N VAL A 314 -0.56 -17.26 0.34
CA VAL A 314 0.66 -16.69 0.92
C VAL A 314 0.37 -15.80 2.13
N GLU A 315 -0.60 -14.89 1.98
CA GLU A 315 -0.97 -13.93 3.04
C GLU A 315 -2.50 -13.73 3.06
N VAL A 316 -3.02 -13.45 4.28
CA VAL A 316 -4.42 -13.05 4.49
C VAL A 316 -4.45 -11.88 5.45
N HIS A 317 -5.09 -10.78 5.03
CA HIS A 317 -5.24 -9.57 5.83
C HIS A 317 -6.73 -9.26 6.03
N PRO A 318 -7.26 -9.41 7.26
CA PRO A 318 -8.63 -9.02 7.54
C PRO A 318 -8.75 -7.48 7.46
N PHE A 319 -9.70 -7.01 6.68
CA PHE A 319 -9.98 -5.60 6.45
C PHE A 319 -11.42 -5.30 6.84
N ARG A 320 -11.63 -4.61 7.96
CA ARG A 320 -12.96 -4.20 8.40
C ARG A 320 -13.46 -3.03 7.56
N VAL A 321 -14.60 -3.21 6.88
CA VAL A 321 -15.19 -2.16 6.02
C VAL A 321 -16.16 -1.29 6.81
N HIS A 322 -17.20 -1.89 7.37
CA HIS A 322 -18.18 -1.25 8.27
C HIS A 322 -19.03 -2.33 8.97
N GLY A 323 -19.58 -2.02 10.15
CA GLY A 323 -20.49 -2.90 10.88
C GLY A 323 -19.98 -4.34 10.94
N ASN A 324 -20.73 -5.28 10.35
CA ASN A 324 -20.43 -6.71 10.32
C ASN A 324 -19.70 -7.15 9.02
N LEU A 325 -19.29 -6.21 8.14
CA LEU A 325 -18.61 -6.56 6.90
C LEU A 325 -17.09 -6.51 7.08
N THR A 326 -16.47 -7.68 7.06
CA THR A 326 -15.02 -7.84 6.94
C THR A 326 -14.71 -8.37 5.55
N ARG A 327 -13.76 -7.76 4.88
CA ARG A 327 -13.10 -8.27 3.67
C ARG A 327 -11.79 -8.91 4.06
N TYR A 328 -11.39 -9.92 3.36
CA TYR A 328 -10.07 -10.52 3.49
C TYR A 328 -9.27 -10.19 2.23
N ILE A 329 -8.20 -9.42 2.38
CA ILE A 329 -7.26 -9.21 1.28
C ILE A 329 -6.31 -10.40 1.28
N CYS A 330 -6.38 -11.20 0.23
CA CYS A 330 -5.64 -12.44 0.09
C CYS A 330 -4.59 -12.33 -1.00
N ILE A 331 -3.43 -12.88 -0.76
CA ILE A 331 -2.35 -13.04 -1.74
C ILE A 331 -2.18 -14.52 -2.00
N PHE A 332 -2.42 -14.92 -3.25
CA PHE A 332 -2.13 -16.26 -3.73
C PHE A 332 -0.96 -16.22 -4.72
N THR A 333 -0.23 -17.31 -4.84
CA THR A 333 0.79 -17.53 -5.86
C THR A 333 0.51 -18.80 -6.62
N LYS A 334 0.86 -18.79 -7.91
CA LYS A 334 0.77 -19.95 -8.77
C LYS A 334 2.09 -20.67 -8.84
#